data_c840bf0563d63fcaf656b448b200c34e
#
_entry.id   c840bf0563d63fcaf656b448b200c34e
#
_cell.length_a   1.000
_cell.length_b   1.000
_cell.length_c   1.000
_cell.angle_alpha   90.00
_cell.angle_beta   90.00
_cell.angle_gamma   90.00
#
_symmetry.space_group_name_H-M   'P 1'
#
loop_
_entity.id
_entity.type
_entity.pdbx_description
1 polymer ?
#
loop_
_entity_poly.entity_id
_entity_poly.type
_entity_poly.pdbx_seq_one_letter_code
_entity_poly.pdbx_strand_id
1 'polypeptide(L)'
;EVVGVRATRSVSPVLCEEWLATWAAVWGVPELPSLVHVAFSPRVRASVGRCTPGTGVIRLNSGLRNAAPEVLREIVCHEVAHVAIWIRHGSRARPHGQEWMQLMRHAGYQPRARWADGALPESVRRHAPPSCLYVHTCLVCGSHWIAKRAVSVWRCGECRNTGLVGRL
;
A
#
# COMPACT_ATOMS: atom_id res chain seq x y z
N GLU A 1 -31.38 22.68 -10.32
CA GLU A 1 -30.18 21.87 -10.58
C GLU A 1 -29.39 21.73 -9.29
N VAL A 2 -29.58 20.61 -8.58
CA VAL A 2 -28.94 20.38 -7.28
C VAL A 2 -27.61 19.66 -7.54
N VAL A 3 -26.51 20.41 -7.47
CA VAL A 3 -25.16 19.85 -7.51
C VAL A 3 -24.91 19.11 -6.20
N GLY A 4 -25.04 17.79 -6.22
CA GLY A 4 -24.76 16.92 -5.08
C GLY A 4 -23.28 16.91 -4.77
N VAL A 5 -22.85 17.68 -3.79
CA VAL A 5 -21.54 17.57 -3.17
C VAL A 5 -21.47 16.21 -2.46
N ARG A 6 -20.79 15.24 -3.06
CA ARG A 6 -20.45 13.99 -2.38
C ARG A 6 -19.51 14.31 -1.23
N ALA A 7 -20.06 14.38 -0.02
CA ALA A 7 -19.29 14.48 1.20
C ALA A 7 -18.35 13.24 1.27
N THR A 8 -17.08 13.46 1.07
CA THR A 8 -16.04 12.50 1.44
C THR A 8 -16.06 12.39 2.96
N ARG A 9 -16.71 11.37 3.51
CA ARG A 9 -16.67 11.13 4.95
C ARG A 9 -15.20 10.89 5.33
N SER A 10 -14.59 11.91 5.95
CA SER A 10 -13.30 11.78 6.63
C SER A 10 -13.41 10.78 7.79
N VAL A 11 -12.30 10.20 8.22
CA VAL A 11 -12.17 9.66 9.58
C VAL A 11 -12.66 10.77 10.50
N SER A 12 -13.43 10.44 11.56
CA SER A 12 -13.91 11.50 12.45
C SER A 12 -12.73 12.43 12.77
N PRO A 13 -12.80 13.73 12.46
CA PRO A 13 -11.63 14.62 12.62
C PRO A 13 -11.08 14.56 14.04
N VAL A 14 -11.96 14.49 15.03
CA VAL A 14 -11.61 14.47 16.46
C VAL A 14 -10.76 13.26 16.83
N LEU A 15 -11.13 12.04 16.39
CA LEU A 15 -10.35 10.84 16.70
C LEU A 15 -8.96 10.87 16.06
N CYS A 16 -8.87 11.41 14.85
CA CYS A 16 -7.59 11.51 14.16
C CYS A 16 -6.65 12.52 14.84
N GLU A 17 -7.17 13.64 15.32
CA GLU A 17 -6.39 14.65 16.03
C GLU A 17 -5.81 14.11 17.35
N GLU A 18 -6.59 13.38 18.13
CA GLU A 18 -6.12 12.75 19.37
C GLU A 18 -4.99 11.73 19.12
N TRP A 19 -5.13 10.93 18.09
CA TRP A 19 -4.09 9.96 17.72
C TRP A 19 -2.81 10.65 17.28
N LEU A 20 -2.93 11.68 16.45
CA LEU A 20 -1.78 12.45 15.97
C LEU A 20 -1.06 13.17 17.12
N ALA A 21 -1.80 13.76 18.05
CA ALA A 21 -1.22 14.40 19.24
C ALA A 21 -0.47 13.38 20.12
N THR A 22 -1.05 12.19 20.31
CA THR A 22 -0.41 11.10 21.05
C THR A 22 0.91 10.68 20.41
N TRP A 23 0.92 10.43 19.10
CA TRP A 23 2.15 10.00 18.42
C TRP A 23 3.16 11.13 18.27
N ALA A 24 2.72 12.37 18.11
CA ALA A 24 3.59 13.54 18.12
C ALA A 24 4.39 13.63 19.41
N ALA A 25 3.74 13.41 20.55
CA ALA A 25 4.40 13.41 21.86
C ALA A 25 5.36 12.22 22.01
N VAL A 26 4.90 11.00 21.72
CA VAL A 26 5.69 9.77 21.85
C VAL A 26 6.92 9.77 20.94
N TRP A 27 6.76 10.30 19.74
CA TRP A 27 7.86 10.32 18.75
C TRP A 27 8.69 11.60 18.80
N GLY A 28 8.30 12.63 19.56
CA GLY A 28 8.97 13.93 19.61
C GLY A 28 8.93 14.64 18.23
N VAL A 29 7.79 14.61 17.56
CA VAL A 29 7.53 15.27 16.26
C VAL A 29 6.27 16.14 16.43
N PRO A 30 6.38 17.31 17.05
CA PRO A 30 5.23 18.14 17.43
C PRO A 30 4.46 18.69 16.21
N GLU A 31 5.06 18.68 15.02
CA GLU A 31 4.43 19.20 13.79
C GLU A 31 3.39 18.25 13.18
N LEU A 32 3.33 16.98 13.61
CA LEU A 32 2.43 15.98 13.02
C LEU A 32 0.98 16.41 12.94
N PRO A 33 0.34 16.96 14.01
CA PRO A 33 -1.07 17.34 13.97
C PRO A 33 -1.39 18.42 12.93
N SER A 34 -0.45 19.32 12.65
CA SER A 34 -0.63 20.41 11.69
C SER A 34 -0.31 19.99 10.25
N LEU A 35 0.52 18.98 10.04
CA LEU A 35 0.99 18.55 8.73
C LEU A 35 0.22 17.37 8.16
N VAL A 36 -0.32 16.50 9.02
CA VAL A 36 -0.94 15.25 8.55
C VAL A 36 -2.42 15.43 8.23
N HIS A 37 -2.79 15.03 7.03
CA HIS A 37 -4.17 15.03 6.55
C HIS A 37 -4.59 13.62 6.16
N VAL A 38 -5.55 13.04 6.88
CA VAL A 38 -6.06 11.68 6.65
C VAL A 38 -7.44 11.71 6.03
N ALA A 39 -7.61 11.04 4.90
CA ALA A 39 -8.89 10.92 4.21
C ALA A 39 -9.09 9.55 3.57
N PHE A 40 -10.33 9.09 3.50
CA PHE A 40 -10.70 7.91 2.73
C PHE A 40 -10.77 8.24 1.24
N SER A 41 -10.25 7.34 0.40
CA SER A 41 -10.22 7.52 -1.04
C SER A 41 -10.66 6.25 -1.78
N PRO A 42 -11.64 6.33 -2.68
CA PRO A 42 -12.05 5.20 -3.51
C PRO A 42 -11.00 4.84 -4.57
N ARG A 43 -9.99 5.71 -4.75
CA ARG A 43 -8.87 5.47 -5.67
C ARG A 43 -7.80 4.55 -5.07
N VAL A 44 -7.75 4.41 -3.75
CA VAL A 44 -6.86 3.46 -3.06
C VAL A 44 -7.55 2.10 -3.04
N ARG A 45 -7.17 1.22 -3.98
CA ARG A 45 -7.79 -0.10 -4.15
C ARG A 45 -6.84 -1.25 -3.85
N ALA A 46 -5.55 -1.08 -4.14
CA ALA A 46 -4.55 -2.15 -4.06
C ALA A 46 -3.78 -2.18 -2.73
N SER A 47 -4.04 -1.27 -1.81
CA SER A 47 -3.41 -1.16 -0.50
C SER A 47 -4.42 -0.70 0.54
N VAL A 48 -4.07 -0.84 1.83
CA VAL A 48 -4.87 -0.33 2.95
C VAL A 48 -4.81 1.19 3.06
N GLY A 49 -3.65 1.76 2.74
CA GLY A 49 -3.40 3.19 2.74
C GLY A 49 -2.31 3.56 1.74
N ARG A 50 -2.11 4.84 1.55
CA ARG A 50 -1.03 5.44 0.80
C ARG A 50 -0.68 6.78 1.42
N CYS A 51 0.56 6.94 1.80
CA CYS A 51 1.12 8.17 2.29
C CYS A 51 1.91 8.90 1.17
N THR A 52 1.84 10.23 1.17
CA THR A 52 2.78 11.10 0.47
C THR A 52 3.58 11.87 1.53
N PRO A 53 4.72 11.35 1.99
CA PRO A 53 5.38 11.84 3.21
C PRO A 53 5.73 13.32 3.16
N GLY A 54 6.21 13.82 2.02
CA GLY A 54 6.61 15.22 1.86
C GLY A 54 5.45 16.24 1.93
N THR A 55 4.20 15.78 1.80
CA THR A 55 3.00 16.64 1.90
C THR A 55 2.13 16.31 3.09
N GLY A 56 2.44 15.28 3.86
CA GLY A 56 1.63 14.80 4.97
C GLY A 56 0.26 14.22 4.58
N VAL A 57 -0.02 14.04 3.29
CA VAL A 57 -1.31 13.54 2.81
C VAL A 57 -1.36 12.02 2.89
N ILE A 58 -2.32 11.52 3.66
CA ILE A 58 -2.61 10.10 3.82
C ILE A 58 -3.98 9.79 3.23
N ARG A 59 -4.03 8.84 2.30
CA ARG A 59 -5.27 8.32 1.70
C ARG A 59 -5.48 6.88 2.10
N LEU A 60 -6.58 6.62 2.79
CA LEU A 60 -6.98 5.29 3.23
C LEU A 60 -7.94 4.65 2.22
N ASN A 61 -7.89 3.33 2.11
CA ASN A 61 -8.88 2.57 1.34
C ASN A 61 -10.29 2.80 1.93
N SER A 62 -11.25 3.12 1.07
CA SER A 62 -12.64 3.38 1.50
C SER A 62 -13.31 2.18 2.17
N GLY A 63 -12.87 0.97 1.91
CA GLY A 63 -13.34 -0.24 2.58
C GLY A 63 -13.00 -0.29 4.08
N LEU A 64 -12.05 0.52 4.54
CA LEU A 64 -11.70 0.63 5.96
C LEU A 64 -12.70 1.47 6.78
N ARG A 65 -13.71 2.08 6.16
CA ARG A 65 -14.70 2.90 6.90
C ARG A 65 -15.43 2.14 7.99
N ASN A 66 -15.61 0.84 7.81
CA ASN A 66 -16.29 -0.07 8.74
C ASN A 66 -15.28 -0.99 9.47
N ALA A 67 -13.99 -0.68 9.42
CA ALA A 67 -12.99 -1.41 10.18
C ALA A 67 -13.15 -1.14 11.68
N ALA A 68 -12.74 -2.11 12.51
CA ALA A 68 -12.65 -1.89 13.94
C ALA A 68 -11.71 -0.70 14.24
N PRO A 69 -12.04 0.17 15.21
CA PRO A 69 -11.25 1.37 15.51
C PRO A 69 -9.77 1.09 15.76
N GLU A 70 -9.46 -0.04 16.40
CA GLU A 70 -8.10 -0.47 16.72
C GLU A 70 -7.30 -0.77 15.45
N VAL A 71 -7.93 -1.46 14.49
CA VAL A 71 -7.34 -1.79 13.17
C VAL A 71 -7.10 -0.51 12.38
N LEU A 72 -8.09 0.38 12.36
CA LEU A 72 -7.98 1.66 11.67
C LEU A 72 -6.85 2.51 12.26
N ARG A 73 -6.78 2.58 13.61
CA ARG A 73 -5.74 3.33 14.33
C ARG A 73 -4.35 2.81 14.01
N GLU A 74 -4.14 1.48 13.98
CA GLU A 74 -2.85 0.89 13.62
C GLU A 74 -2.47 1.21 12.17
N ILE A 75 -3.42 1.15 11.22
CA ILE A 75 -3.18 1.51 9.82
C ILE A 75 -2.82 2.99 9.68
N VAL A 76 -3.53 3.87 10.36
CA VAL A 76 -3.21 5.30 10.35
C VAL A 76 -1.84 5.54 10.97
N CYS A 77 -1.50 4.89 12.09
CA CYS A 77 -0.18 4.96 12.72
C CYS A 77 0.94 4.58 11.75
N HIS A 78 0.76 3.49 10.99
CA HIS A 78 1.69 3.03 9.96
C HIS A 78 1.99 4.12 8.93
N GLU A 79 0.96 4.77 8.41
CA GLU A 79 1.11 5.82 7.40
C GLU A 79 1.69 7.11 7.99
N VAL A 80 1.29 7.47 9.22
CA VAL A 80 1.82 8.66 9.94
C VAL A 80 3.30 8.47 10.28
N ALA A 81 3.74 7.26 10.60
CA ALA A 81 5.14 6.96 10.85
C ALA A 81 6.01 7.26 9.61
N HIS A 82 5.51 7.08 8.39
CA HIS A 82 6.22 7.50 7.18
C HIS A 82 6.39 9.02 7.09
N VAL A 83 5.40 9.81 7.52
CA VAL A 83 5.50 11.27 7.58
C VAL A 83 6.52 11.69 8.64
N ALA A 84 6.46 11.08 9.84
CA ALA A 84 7.40 11.38 10.93
C ALA A 84 8.86 11.12 10.55
N ILE A 85 9.11 10.01 9.83
CA ILE A 85 10.45 9.70 9.32
C ILE A 85 10.88 10.74 8.29
N TRP A 86 9.98 11.13 7.38
CA TRP A 86 10.29 12.15 6.38
C TRP A 86 10.66 13.48 7.02
N ILE A 87 9.94 13.91 8.05
CA ILE A 87 10.25 15.14 8.80
C ILE A 87 11.66 15.08 9.38
N ARG A 88 12.07 13.92 9.93
CA ARG A 88 13.37 13.77 10.58
C ARG A 88 14.54 13.52 9.64
N HIS A 89 14.34 12.75 8.59
CA HIS A 89 15.41 12.19 7.76
C HIS A 89 15.28 12.53 6.27
N GLY A 90 14.18 13.15 5.85
CA GLY A 90 13.91 13.43 4.45
C GLY A 90 13.81 12.15 3.61
N SER A 91 14.27 12.22 2.36
CA SER A 91 14.26 11.09 1.42
C SER A 91 15.32 10.01 1.69
N ARG A 92 16.18 10.21 2.70
CA ARG A 92 17.29 9.28 3.01
C ARG A 92 16.82 8.03 3.77
N ALA A 93 15.73 8.12 4.52
CA ALA A 93 15.21 6.99 5.26
C ALA A 93 14.56 5.95 4.34
N ARG A 94 14.82 4.68 4.62
CA ARG A 94 14.18 3.58 3.88
C ARG A 94 12.74 3.40 4.38
N PRO A 95 11.75 3.27 3.49
CA PRO A 95 10.42 2.85 3.87
C PRO A 95 10.49 1.53 4.66
N HIS A 96 9.84 1.47 5.81
CA HIS A 96 9.87 0.32 6.73
C HIS A 96 11.27 -0.06 7.24
N GLY A 97 12.22 0.89 7.23
CA GLY A 97 13.56 0.75 7.82
C GLY A 97 13.52 0.70 9.35
N GLN A 98 14.70 0.69 9.97
CA GLN A 98 14.82 0.61 11.44
C GLN A 98 14.14 1.77 12.15
N GLU A 99 14.25 2.97 11.61
CA GLU A 99 13.64 4.19 12.16
C GLU A 99 12.11 4.05 12.19
N TRP A 100 11.52 3.60 11.09
CA TRP A 100 10.09 3.35 11.02
C TRP A 100 9.65 2.25 12.00
N MET A 101 10.39 1.16 12.09
CA MET A 101 10.11 0.07 13.04
C MET A 101 10.16 0.54 14.50
N GLN A 102 11.08 1.44 14.83
CA GLN A 102 11.17 2.02 16.17
C GLN A 102 9.95 2.89 16.49
N LEU A 103 9.51 3.73 15.55
CA LEU A 103 8.31 4.55 15.75
C LEU A 103 7.06 3.68 15.98
N MET A 104 6.88 2.61 15.19
CA MET A 104 5.77 1.68 15.40
C MET A 104 5.81 1.04 16.78
N ARG A 105 6.98 0.57 17.24
CA ARG A 105 7.14 -0.01 18.60
C ARG A 105 6.85 1.00 19.69
N HIS A 106 7.34 2.22 19.57
CA HIS A 106 7.08 3.30 20.53
C HIS A 106 5.59 3.66 20.61
N ALA A 107 4.87 3.53 19.51
CA ALA A 107 3.41 3.69 19.48
C ALA A 107 2.64 2.46 20.03
N GLY A 108 3.34 1.39 20.42
CA GLY A 108 2.74 0.17 20.96
C GLY A 108 2.32 -0.85 19.91
N TYR A 109 2.77 -0.71 18.65
CA TYR A 109 2.42 -1.63 17.56
C TYR A 109 3.59 -2.50 17.14
N GLN A 110 3.27 -3.71 16.69
CA GLN A 110 4.25 -4.57 16.01
C GLN A 110 4.53 -3.99 14.61
N PRO A 111 5.80 -3.73 14.26
CA PRO A 111 6.14 -3.20 12.95
C PRO A 111 5.91 -4.27 11.87
N ARG A 112 4.92 -4.06 11.05
CA ARG A 112 4.60 -4.93 9.89
C ARG A 112 4.45 -4.09 8.62
N ALA A 113 5.23 -4.40 7.61
CA ALA A 113 5.15 -3.72 6.32
C ALA A 113 3.93 -4.16 5.49
N ARG A 114 3.29 -5.27 5.84
CA ARG A 114 2.12 -5.82 5.16
C ARG A 114 1.12 -6.36 6.18
N TRP A 115 -0.15 -6.26 5.86
CA TRP A 115 -1.25 -6.79 6.65
C TRP A 115 -1.56 -8.21 6.19
N ALA A 116 -1.80 -9.12 7.15
CA ALA A 116 -2.30 -10.44 6.83
C ALA A 116 -3.76 -10.33 6.34
N ASP A 117 -4.14 -11.14 5.35
CA ASP A 117 -5.47 -11.08 4.74
C ASP A 117 -6.62 -11.26 5.76
N GLY A 118 -6.39 -12.04 6.82
CA GLY A 118 -7.38 -12.24 7.89
C GLY A 118 -7.56 -11.07 8.85
N ALA A 119 -6.59 -10.13 8.91
CA ALA A 119 -6.64 -8.98 9.82
C ALA A 119 -7.42 -7.78 9.26
N LEU A 120 -7.79 -7.82 7.98
CA LEU A 120 -8.46 -6.73 7.30
C LEU A 120 -9.94 -7.06 7.05
N PRO A 121 -10.83 -6.04 7.03
CA PRO A 121 -12.20 -6.21 6.57
C PRO A 121 -12.26 -6.82 5.17
N GLU A 122 -13.29 -7.62 4.89
CA GLU A 122 -13.52 -8.25 3.58
C GLU A 122 -13.48 -7.23 2.42
N SER A 123 -14.06 -6.04 2.67
CA SER A 123 -14.09 -4.92 1.72
C SER A 123 -12.72 -4.38 1.30
N VAL A 124 -11.65 -4.74 2.02
CA VAL A 124 -10.27 -4.31 1.75
C VAL A 124 -9.39 -5.49 1.32
N ARG A 125 -9.85 -6.71 1.57
CA ARG A 125 -9.10 -7.89 1.17
C ARG A 125 -8.92 -7.88 -0.34
N ARG A 126 -7.69 -8.11 -0.75
CA ARG A 126 -7.40 -8.29 -2.17
C ARG A 126 -8.01 -9.62 -2.58
N HIS A 127 -9.08 -9.58 -3.35
CA HIS A 127 -9.33 -10.69 -4.24
C HIS A 127 -8.20 -10.65 -5.26
N ALA A 128 -7.20 -11.49 -5.07
CA ALA A 128 -6.21 -11.70 -6.10
C ALA A 128 -7.00 -12.05 -7.38
N PRO A 129 -6.85 -11.30 -8.47
CA PRO A 129 -7.46 -11.74 -9.71
C PRO A 129 -6.96 -13.18 -9.95
N PRO A 130 -7.83 -14.06 -10.45
CA PRO A 130 -7.40 -15.42 -10.78
C PRO A 130 -6.07 -15.31 -11.51
N SER A 131 -5.06 -16.01 -11.02
CA SER A 131 -3.72 -15.96 -11.63
C SER A 131 -3.83 -16.59 -13.02
N CYS A 132 -4.09 -15.76 -14.02
CA CYS A 132 -4.01 -16.20 -15.41
C CYS A 132 -2.56 -16.55 -15.69
N LEU A 133 -2.33 -17.81 -16.01
CA LEU A 133 -1.06 -18.26 -16.55
C LEU A 133 -1.21 -18.28 -18.08
N TYR A 134 -0.25 -17.68 -18.76
CA TYR A 134 -0.17 -17.67 -20.20
C TYR A 134 0.72 -18.83 -20.64
N VAL A 135 0.20 -19.67 -21.50
CA VAL A 135 0.99 -20.70 -22.17
C VAL A 135 1.49 -20.12 -23.48
N HIS A 136 2.79 -20.00 -23.62
CA HIS A 136 3.46 -19.57 -24.83
C HIS A 136 3.94 -20.82 -25.57
N THR A 137 3.52 -21.03 -26.79
CA THR A 137 3.90 -22.19 -27.59
C THR A 137 4.73 -21.74 -28.78
N CYS A 138 5.88 -22.33 -28.97
CA CYS A 138 6.71 -22.10 -30.14
C CYS A 138 6.09 -22.78 -31.36
N LEU A 139 5.75 -22.02 -32.37
CA LEU A 139 5.18 -22.55 -33.62
C LEU A 139 6.17 -23.34 -34.48
N VAL A 140 7.47 -23.27 -34.17
CA VAL A 140 8.52 -23.97 -34.94
C VAL A 140 8.81 -25.34 -34.34
N CYS A 141 8.97 -25.48 -33.03
CA CYS A 141 9.35 -26.74 -32.40
C CYS A 141 8.30 -27.30 -31.42
N GLY A 142 7.17 -26.61 -31.23
CA GLY A 142 6.09 -27.04 -30.34
C GLY A 142 6.40 -26.89 -28.83
N SER A 143 7.62 -26.49 -28.44
CA SER A 143 7.95 -26.26 -27.04
C SER A 143 7.07 -25.18 -26.44
N HIS A 144 6.64 -25.38 -25.20
CA HIS A 144 5.79 -24.43 -24.49
C HIS A 144 6.43 -23.93 -23.20
N TRP A 145 6.08 -22.73 -22.83
CA TRP A 145 6.53 -22.08 -21.61
C TRP A 145 5.36 -21.40 -20.89
N ILE A 146 5.31 -21.53 -19.57
CA ILE A 146 4.24 -20.94 -18.77
C ILE A 146 4.76 -19.66 -18.12
N ALA A 147 4.05 -18.55 -18.30
CA ALA A 147 4.39 -17.25 -17.73
C ALA A 147 3.20 -16.57 -17.08
N LYS A 148 3.46 -15.70 -16.11
CA LYS A 148 2.44 -14.87 -15.44
C LYS A 148 2.01 -13.65 -16.25
N ARG A 149 2.60 -13.42 -17.42
CA ARG A 149 2.29 -12.31 -18.34
C ARG A 149 2.32 -12.82 -19.76
N ALA A 150 1.48 -12.26 -20.61
CA ALA A 150 1.62 -12.39 -22.02
C ALA A 150 2.92 -11.70 -22.48
N VAL A 151 3.80 -12.42 -23.16
CA VAL A 151 5.07 -11.88 -23.67
C VAL A 151 5.09 -12.13 -25.17
N SER A 152 5.08 -11.06 -25.96
CA SER A 152 4.98 -11.12 -27.42
C SER A 152 6.32 -11.29 -28.14
N VAL A 153 7.44 -11.33 -27.42
CA VAL A 153 8.78 -11.21 -28.04
C VAL A 153 9.82 -12.19 -27.43
N TRP A 154 9.40 -13.34 -26.95
CA TRP A 154 10.34 -14.34 -26.46
C TRP A 154 10.87 -15.21 -27.59
N ARG A 155 12.20 -15.36 -27.61
CA ARG A 155 12.84 -16.36 -28.47
C ARG A 155 12.77 -17.72 -27.77
N CYS A 156 12.38 -18.74 -28.51
CA CYS A 156 12.36 -20.10 -28.02
C CYS A 156 13.81 -20.58 -27.72
N GLY A 157 14.06 -21.02 -26.50
CA GLY A 157 15.37 -21.49 -26.09
C GLY A 157 15.79 -22.75 -26.87
N GLU A 158 14.86 -23.69 -27.09
CA GLU A 158 15.11 -24.93 -27.82
C GLU A 158 15.50 -24.66 -29.27
N CYS A 159 14.74 -23.78 -29.96
CA CYS A 159 15.08 -23.36 -31.31
C CYS A 159 16.46 -22.68 -31.38
N ARG A 160 16.77 -21.84 -30.39
CA ARG A 160 18.06 -21.15 -30.33
C ARG A 160 19.22 -22.14 -30.20
N ASN A 161 19.06 -23.19 -29.41
CA ASN A 161 20.08 -24.21 -29.21
C ASN A 161 20.31 -25.10 -30.46
N THR A 162 19.31 -25.18 -31.32
CA THR A 162 19.37 -25.95 -32.59
C THR A 162 19.57 -25.08 -33.82
N GLY A 163 19.85 -23.77 -33.66
CA GLY A 163 20.07 -22.86 -34.77
C GLY A 163 18.79 -22.40 -35.48
N LEU A 164 17.62 -22.71 -34.94
CA LEU A 164 16.32 -22.30 -35.47
C LEU A 164 15.87 -20.96 -34.90
N VAL A 165 15.04 -20.21 -35.64
CA VAL A 165 14.49 -18.93 -35.19
C VAL A 165 13.02 -19.11 -34.80
N GLY A 166 12.78 -19.76 -33.66
CA GLY A 166 11.45 -19.88 -33.07
C GLY A 166 11.14 -18.75 -32.08
N ARG A 167 9.86 -18.37 -32.00
CA ARG A 167 9.32 -17.42 -31.00
C ARG A 167 8.24 -18.12 -30.17
N LEU A 168 8.15 -17.75 -28.91
CA LEU A 168 7.10 -18.17 -27.97
C LEU A 168 5.99 -17.14 -27.93
#